data_52318494092f75120d51bc6d26c9bb45
#
_entry.id   52318494092f75120d51bc6d26c9bb45
#
_cell.length_a   1.000
_cell.length_b   1.000
_cell.length_c   1.000
_cell.angle_alpha   90.00
_cell.angle_beta   90.00
_cell.angle_gamma   90.00
#
_symmetry.space_group_name_H-M   'P 1'
#
loop_
_entity.id
_entity.type
_entity.pdbx_description
1 polymer ?
#
loop_
_entity_poly.entity_id
_entity_poly.type
_entity_poly.pdbx_seq_one_letter_code
_entity_poly.pdbx_strand_id
1 'polypeptide(L)'
;MKKSPLGDLDIIEFSTLKSRCVYLPDKLMKMQYKYIVECNEFVNSQLIKRGWRRFGEYFSRPNCDNCTACQSLRIDVKNFQFSRSQKRILKKNSDTRILVRKPSVTYNHLELYEKYHRFMVKKKGWDYYSVDAQSYHDLYVKGYATFGNEILYYRDQKLIGVDLIDYMDDGISSIYFYYDPDYSNYSLGVFSLLKEIEFAKKRELDWIYLGYYVKDCDSLNYKVNYKPHQILRNLPSLKEDYDWS
;
A
#
# COMPACT_ATOMS: atom_id res chain seq x y z
N MET A 1 -12.15 23.71 24.77
CA MET A 1 -11.63 22.41 24.28
C MET A 1 -11.45 22.53 22.76
N LYS A 2 -10.23 22.40 22.22
CA LYS A 2 -10.04 22.32 20.76
C LYS A 2 -10.55 20.95 20.32
N LYS A 3 -11.59 20.91 19.47
CA LYS A 3 -12.08 19.67 18.86
C LYS A 3 -10.92 18.92 18.20
N SER A 4 -10.89 17.60 18.34
CA SER A 4 -9.93 16.76 17.60
C SER A 4 -10.01 17.10 16.10
N PRO A 5 -8.91 17.20 15.38
CA PRO A 5 -8.94 17.40 13.92
C PRO A 5 -9.69 16.28 13.17
N LEU A 6 -9.97 15.16 13.84
CA LEU A 6 -10.65 13.98 13.29
C LEU A 6 -12.16 13.94 13.63
N GLY A 7 -12.74 14.96 14.31
CA GLY A 7 -14.13 14.92 14.79
C GLY A 7 -14.34 13.98 15.97
N ASP A 8 -15.60 13.53 16.17
CA ASP A 8 -16.00 12.62 17.26
C ASP A 8 -15.89 11.14 16.82
N LEU A 9 -14.74 10.74 16.23
CA LEU A 9 -14.50 9.35 15.83
C LEU A 9 -14.04 8.50 17.01
N ASP A 10 -14.63 7.33 17.16
CA ASP A 10 -14.18 6.31 18.10
C ASP A 10 -12.89 5.67 17.59
N ILE A 11 -11.76 6.05 18.17
CA ILE A 11 -10.45 5.56 17.84
C ILE A 11 -9.88 4.76 19.00
N ILE A 12 -9.63 3.47 18.77
CA ILE A 12 -8.90 2.64 19.72
C ILE A 12 -7.42 2.65 19.34
N GLU A 13 -6.56 3.10 20.25
CA GLU A 13 -5.12 3.14 20.04
C GLU A 13 -4.42 2.08 20.90
N PHE A 14 -3.48 1.35 20.28
CA PHE A 14 -2.67 0.35 20.98
C PHE A 14 -1.31 0.17 20.29
N SER A 15 -0.40 -0.54 20.98
CA SER A 15 0.90 -0.89 20.43
C SER A 15 1.20 -2.37 20.65
N THR A 16 1.98 -2.96 19.75
CA THR A 16 2.46 -4.33 19.97
C THR A 16 3.54 -4.38 21.04
N LEU A 17 3.75 -5.57 21.58
CA LEU A 17 4.99 -5.89 22.27
C LEU A 17 6.15 -5.86 21.26
N LYS A 18 7.37 -5.73 21.76
CA LYS A 18 8.58 -5.82 20.93
C LYS A 18 8.73 -7.23 20.38
N SER A 19 9.03 -7.34 19.10
CA SER A 19 9.29 -8.59 18.41
C SER A 19 10.43 -8.43 17.40
N ARG A 20 10.92 -9.51 16.82
CA ARG A 20 11.93 -9.45 15.74
C ARG A 20 11.40 -8.68 14.57
N CYS A 21 12.21 -7.76 14.02
CA CYS A 21 11.82 -6.95 12.88
C CYS A 21 11.75 -7.79 11.60
N VAL A 22 10.65 -7.67 10.86
CA VAL A 22 10.44 -8.38 9.58
C VAL A 22 11.26 -7.80 8.43
N TYR A 23 11.79 -6.59 8.57
CA TYR A 23 12.60 -5.91 7.54
C TYR A 23 14.10 -5.97 7.83
N LEU A 24 14.48 -5.88 9.10
CA LEU A 24 15.86 -5.85 9.59
C LEU A 24 15.99 -6.90 10.72
N PRO A 25 16.35 -8.15 10.40
CA PRO A 25 16.27 -9.27 11.33
C PRO A 25 17.12 -9.17 12.61
N ASP A 26 18.12 -8.30 12.61
CA ASP A 26 18.98 -7.97 13.75
C ASP A 26 18.39 -6.90 14.68
N LYS A 27 17.21 -6.35 14.35
CA LYS A 27 16.53 -5.32 15.13
C LYS A 27 15.23 -5.81 15.74
N LEU A 28 14.77 -5.07 16.77
CA LEU A 28 13.44 -5.26 17.35
C LEU A 28 12.49 -4.21 16.76
N MET A 29 11.29 -4.67 16.40
CA MET A 29 10.21 -3.80 15.98
C MET A 29 9.15 -3.63 17.07
N LYS A 30 8.49 -2.48 17.03
CA LYS A 30 7.28 -2.17 17.78
C LYS A 30 6.37 -1.39 16.85
N MET A 31 5.11 -1.83 16.74
CA MET A 31 4.11 -1.18 15.89
C MET A 31 3.09 -0.45 16.74
N GLN A 32 2.71 0.73 16.30
CA GLN A 32 1.58 1.50 16.82
C GLN A 32 0.38 1.29 15.90
N TYR A 33 -0.80 1.11 16.48
CA TYR A 33 -2.04 0.89 15.76
C TYR A 33 -3.12 1.88 16.17
N LYS A 34 -3.98 2.17 15.20
CA LYS A 34 -5.29 2.80 15.40
C LYS A 34 -6.34 1.90 14.77
N TYR A 35 -7.39 1.58 15.50
CA TYR A 35 -8.58 0.90 14.97
C TYR A 35 -9.69 1.93 14.83
N ILE A 36 -10.23 2.09 13.61
CA ILE A 36 -11.21 3.13 13.25
C ILE A 36 -12.29 2.49 12.38
N VAL A 37 -13.50 2.29 12.95
CA VAL A 37 -14.61 1.60 12.29
C VAL A 37 -15.19 2.43 11.14
N GLU A 38 -15.44 3.71 11.36
CA GLU A 38 -16.07 4.62 10.39
C GLU A 38 -15.06 5.69 9.91
N CYS A 39 -13.98 5.22 9.26
CA CYS A 39 -12.99 6.11 8.71
C CYS A 39 -13.52 6.78 7.43
N ASN A 40 -13.58 8.11 7.41
CA ASN A 40 -13.88 8.86 6.20
C ASN A 40 -12.62 9.19 5.40
N GLU A 41 -12.80 9.71 4.17
CA GLU A 41 -11.70 10.05 3.26
C GLU A 41 -10.72 11.08 3.85
N PHE A 42 -11.23 12.09 4.56
CA PHE A 42 -10.40 13.11 5.18
C PHE A 42 -9.47 12.49 6.25
N VAL A 43 -10.03 11.66 7.13
CA VAL A 43 -9.27 10.98 8.19
C VAL A 43 -8.24 10.03 7.61
N ASN A 44 -8.63 9.23 6.60
CA ASN A 44 -7.70 8.36 5.88
C ASN A 44 -6.54 9.17 5.30
N SER A 45 -6.82 10.23 4.57
CA SER A 45 -5.80 11.12 3.97
C SER A 45 -4.87 11.70 5.03
N GLN A 46 -5.41 12.22 6.15
CA GLN A 46 -4.59 12.79 7.22
C GLN A 46 -3.67 11.77 7.88
N LEU A 47 -4.11 10.53 8.03
CA LEU A 47 -3.28 9.44 8.59
C LEU A 47 -2.20 9.00 7.60
N ILE A 48 -2.54 8.76 6.34
CA ILE A 48 -1.57 8.33 5.31
C ILE A 48 -0.48 9.38 5.12
N LYS A 49 -0.84 10.67 5.05
CA LYS A 49 0.13 11.80 4.96
C LYS A 49 1.11 11.85 6.14
N ARG A 50 0.75 11.24 7.27
CA ARG A 50 1.57 11.15 8.50
C ARG A 50 2.24 9.80 8.69
N GLY A 51 2.36 9.02 7.62
CA GLY A 51 3.11 7.77 7.62
C GLY A 51 2.37 6.55 8.16
N TRP A 52 1.07 6.65 8.37
CA TRP A 52 0.25 5.49 8.69
C TRP A 52 -0.03 4.65 7.44
N ARG A 53 -0.20 3.34 7.62
CA ARG A 53 -0.61 2.38 6.59
C ARG A 53 -1.93 1.76 7.00
N ARG A 54 -2.90 1.70 6.05
CA ARG A 54 -4.22 1.10 6.29
C ARG A 54 -4.28 -0.35 5.82
N PHE A 55 -4.90 -1.19 6.64
CA PHE A 55 -5.37 -2.53 6.28
C PHE A 55 -6.72 -2.73 6.94
N GLY A 56 -7.80 -2.82 6.16
CA GLY A 56 -9.15 -2.84 6.69
C GLY A 56 -9.46 -1.58 7.49
N GLU A 57 -9.89 -1.78 8.72
CA GLU A 57 -10.16 -0.71 9.71
C GLU A 57 -8.92 -0.38 10.57
N TYR A 58 -7.79 -1.07 10.34
CA TYR A 58 -6.56 -0.84 11.08
C TYR A 58 -5.63 0.09 10.34
N PHE A 59 -5.11 1.06 11.08
CA PHE A 59 -3.99 1.88 10.67
C PHE A 59 -2.77 1.52 11.52
N SER A 60 -1.63 1.34 10.89
CA SER A 60 -0.40 0.99 11.59
C SER A 60 0.78 1.83 11.14
N ARG A 61 1.71 2.09 12.05
CA ARG A 61 3.02 2.64 11.74
C ARG A 61 4.09 2.11 12.71
N PRO A 62 5.36 2.03 12.27
CA PRO A 62 6.47 1.70 13.15
C PRO A 62 6.64 2.77 14.24
N ASN A 63 6.87 2.31 15.48
CA ASN A 63 7.23 3.15 16.62
C ASN A 63 8.31 2.43 17.44
N CYS A 64 9.45 2.14 16.79
CA CYS A 64 10.56 1.39 17.36
C CYS A 64 11.44 2.30 18.22
N ASP A 65 11.85 1.87 19.42
CA ASP A 65 12.56 2.72 20.37
C ASP A 65 13.90 3.24 19.86
N ASN A 66 14.65 2.44 19.08
CA ASN A 66 16.00 2.78 18.61
C ASN A 66 16.16 2.59 17.09
N CYS A 67 15.09 2.79 16.30
CA CYS A 67 15.15 2.60 14.87
C CYS A 67 14.13 3.47 14.14
N THR A 68 14.61 4.24 13.15
CA THR A 68 13.82 5.09 12.26
C THR A 68 13.98 4.69 10.79
N ALA A 69 14.38 3.43 10.53
CA ALA A 69 14.70 2.96 9.18
C ALA A 69 13.47 2.87 8.25
N CYS A 70 12.27 2.68 8.81
CA CYS A 70 11.03 2.63 8.03
C CYS A 70 10.53 4.04 7.76
N GLN A 71 10.88 4.59 6.60
CA GLN A 71 10.49 5.92 6.18
C GLN A 71 9.37 5.83 5.13
N SER A 72 8.29 6.58 5.31
CA SER A 72 7.25 6.64 4.28
C SER A 72 7.77 7.38 3.04
N LEU A 73 7.42 6.87 1.86
CA LEU A 73 7.81 7.44 0.57
C LEU A 73 6.58 7.73 -0.28
N ARG A 74 6.58 8.89 -0.97
CA ARG A 74 5.59 9.23 -1.99
C ARG A 74 6.26 9.66 -3.29
N ILE A 75 5.67 9.26 -4.42
CA ILE A 75 6.15 9.62 -5.77
C ILE A 75 5.46 10.90 -6.19
N ASP A 76 6.22 11.85 -6.73
CA ASP A 76 5.70 13.08 -7.38
C ASP A 76 5.17 12.71 -8.77
N VAL A 77 3.86 12.58 -8.89
CA VAL A 77 3.17 12.18 -10.12
C VAL A 77 3.25 13.26 -11.20
N LYS A 78 3.17 14.53 -10.80
CA LYS A 78 3.18 15.67 -11.71
C LYS A 78 4.48 15.75 -12.50
N ASN A 79 5.60 15.52 -11.82
CA ASN A 79 6.94 15.61 -12.41
C ASN A 79 7.48 14.23 -12.85
N PHE A 80 6.73 13.14 -12.63
CA PHE A 80 7.18 11.79 -12.98
C PHE A 80 7.23 11.58 -14.50
N GLN A 81 8.39 11.09 -14.98
CA GLN A 81 8.62 10.74 -16.37
C GLN A 81 8.90 9.25 -16.51
N PHE A 82 8.10 8.55 -17.35
CA PHE A 82 8.31 7.14 -17.61
C PHE A 82 9.64 6.89 -18.34
N SER A 83 10.49 6.07 -17.77
CA SER A 83 11.74 5.62 -18.40
C SER A 83 11.48 4.73 -19.62
N ARG A 84 12.51 4.50 -20.45
CA ARG A 84 12.42 3.59 -21.61
C ARG A 84 12.01 2.16 -21.20
N SER A 85 12.55 1.66 -20.08
CA SER A 85 12.22 0.33 -19.57
C SER A 85 10.75 0.25 -19.08
N GLN A 86 10.29 1.28 -18.38
CA GLN A 86 8.90 1.36 -17.93
C GLN A 86 7.91 1.45 -19.10
N LYS A 87 8.21 2.23 -20.14
CA LYS A 87 7.42 2.28 -21.38
C LYS A 87 7.34 0.91 -22.08
N ARG A 88 8.44 0.13 -22.06
CA ARG A 88 8.43 -1.25 -22.60
C ARG A 88 7.51 -2.16 -21.78
N ILE A 89 7.49 -2.04 -20.44
CA ILE A 89 6.60 -2.81 -19.58
C ILE A 89 5.13 -2.44 -19.86
N LEU A 90 4.80 -1.15 -19.97
CA LEU A 90 3.46 -0.71 -20.36
C LEU A 90 3.04 -1.30 -21.71
N LYS A 91 3.93 -1.24 -22.72
CA LYS A 91 3.67 -1.83 -24.05
C LYS A 91 3.50 -3.34 -23.99
N LYS A 92 4.31 -4.06 -23.18
CA LYS A 92 4.22 -5.52 -23.03
C LYS A 92 2.89 -5.97 -22.43
N ASN A 93 2.26 -5.10 -21.66
CA ASN A 93 0.98 -5.34 -20.98
C ASN A 93 -0.21 -4.66 -21.66
N SER A 94 -0.07 -4.20 -22.94
CA SER A 94 -1.16 -3.52 -23.68
C SER A 94 -2.46 -4.31 -23.74
N ASP A 95 -2.37 -5.65 -23.80
CA ASP A 95 -3.51 -6.55 -23.90
C ASP A 95 -4.10 -6.95 -22.52
N THR A 96 -3.54 -6.41 -21.44
CA THR A 96 -4.07 -6.65 -20.10
C THR A 96 -5.30 -5.78 -19.89
N ARG A 97 -6.47 -6.41 -19.73
CA ARG A 97 -7.72 -5.72 -19.40
C ARG A 97 -7.68 -5.28 -17.93
N ILE A 98 -8.04 -4.05 -17.68
CA ILE A 98 -8.03 -3.44 -16.34
C ILE A 98 -9.44 -3.05 -15.94
N LEU A 99 -9.86 -3.39 -14.73
CA LEU A 99 -11.13 -3.02 -14.13
C LEU A 99 -10.87 -2.38 -12.77
N VAL A 100 -11.39 -1.19 -12.55
CA VAL A 100 -11.35 -0.50 -11.24
C VAL A 100 -12.74 -0.54 -10.63
N ARG A 101 -12.86 -1.02 -9.40
CA ARG A 101 -14.14 -1.13 -8.67
C ARG A 101 -13.94 -1.07 -7.16
N LYS A 102 -15.01 -1.15 -6.40
CA LYS A 102 -14.94 -1.32 -4.93
C LYS A 102 -14.35 -2.67 -4.58
N PRO A 103 -13.56 -2.76 -3.48
CA PRO A 103 -12.94 -4.01 -3.06
C PRO A 103 -13.99 -5.07 -2.76
N SER A 104 -13.68 -6.31 -3.08
CA SER A 104 -14.59 -7.44 -2.86
C SER A 104 -13.85 -8.72 -2.52
N VAL A 105 -14.57 -9.71 -2.02
CA VAL A 105 -14.07 -11.08 -1.83
C VAL A 105 -14.73 -11.99 -2.85
N THR A 106 -13.93 -12.67 -3.66
CA THR A 106 -14.40 -13.72 -4.56
C THR A 106 -13.48 -14.94 -4.47
N TYR A 107 -13.93 -16.08 -4.95
CA TYR A 107 -13.08 -17.27 -5.07
C TYR A 107 -11.77 -16.99 -5.80
N ASN A 108 -11.83 -16.26 -6.92
CA ASN A 108 -10.63 -15.92 -7.70
C ASN A 108 -9.63 -15.04 -6.92
N HIS A 109 -10.10 -14.15 -6.02
CA HIS A 109 -9.21 -13.38 -5.15
C HIS A 109 -8.46 -14.28 -4.18
N LEU A 110 -9.17 -15.20 -3.53
CA LEU A 110 -8.58 -16.10 -2.54
C LEU A 110 -7.60 -17.08 -3.20
N GLU A 111 -7.96 -17.66 -4.35
CA GLU A 111 -7.09 -18.54 -5.10
C GLU A 111 -5.80 -17.83 -5.57
N LEU A 112 -5.93 -16.61 -6.11
CA LEU A 112 -4.79 -15.82 -6.56
C LEU A 112 -3.90 -15.39 -5.38
N TYR A 113 -4.52 -14.96 -4.27
CA TYR A 113 -3.82 -14.59 -3.04
C TYR A 113 -2.99 -15.75 -2.50
N GLU A 114 -3.61 -16.91 -2.37
CA GLU A 114 -2.99 -18.14 -1.91
C GLU A 114 -1.81 -18.54 -2.81
N LYS A 115 -2.01 -18.55 -4.13
CA LYS A 115 -0.98 -18.88 -5.11
C LYS A 115 0.23 -17.94 -4.99
N TYR A 116 -0.03 -16.63 -4.88
CA TYR A 116 1.02 -15.62 -4.72
C TYR A 116 1.82 -15.82 -3.42
N HIS A 117 1.13 -16.01 -2.29
CA HIS A 117 1.82 -16.15 -1.00
C HIS A 117 2.64 -17.43 -0.92
N ARG A 118 2.14 -18.56 -1.40
CA ARG A 118 2.94 -19.80 -1.51
C ARG A 118 4.18 -19.63 -2.39
N PHE A 119 4.08 -18.87 -3.46
CA PHE A 119 5.24 -18.53 -4.27
C PHE A 119 6.23 -17.65 -3.51
N MET A 120 5.76 -16.65 -2.75
CA MET A 120 6.62 -15.74 -1.99
C MET A 120 7.31 -16.43 -0.80
N VAL A 121 6.66 -17.40 -0.16
CA VAL A 121 7.30 -18.29 0.82
C VAL A 121 8.55 -18.96 0.22
N LYS A 122 8.40 -19.56 -0.96
CA LYS A 122 9.51 -20.26 -1.64
C LYS A 122 10.58 -19.28 -2.15
N LYS A 123 10.18 -18.13 -2.65
CA LYS A 123 11.07 -17.15 -3.30
C LYS A 123 11.80 -16.23 -2.33
N LYS A 124 11.14 -15.86 -1.22
CA LYS A 124 11.60 -14.80 -0.30
C LYS A 124 11.67 -15.27 1.17
N GLY A 125 11.27 -16.50 1.47
CA GLY A 125 11.23 -17.01 2.84
C GLY A 125 10.18 -16.32 3.72
N TRP A 126 9.07 -15.87 3.14
CA TRP A 126 7.98 -15.28 3.93
C TRP A 126 7.32 -16.32 4.82
N ASP A 127 6.85 -15.91 5.98
CA ASP A 127 5.95 -16.74 6.77
C ASP A 127 4.65 -16.97 6.00
N TYR A 128 4.12 -18.19 6.09
CA TYR A 128 2.87 -18.53 5.42
C TYR A 128 1.71 -18.52 6.42
N TYR A 129 0.69 -17.76 6.07
CA TYR A 129 -0.59 -17.75 6.78
C TYR A 129 -1.71 -17.96 5.76
N SER A 130 -2.52 -19.00 5.99
CA SER A 130 -3.74 -19.19 5.20
C SER A 130 -4.74 -18.09 5.52
N VAL A 131 -5.34 -17.54 4.47
CA VAL A 131 -6.34 -16.47 4.59
C VAL A 131 -7.66 -16.98 4.03
N ASP A 132 -8.66 -17.12 4.89
CA ASP A 132 -10.04 -17.42 4.48
C ASP A 132 -10.79 -16.15 4.01
N ALA A 133 -12.02 -16.33 3.57
CA ALA A 133 -12.83 -15.23 3.04
C ALA A 133 -13.09 -14.13 4.09
N GLN A 134 -13.27 -14.49 5.36
CA GLN A 134 -13.50 -13.54 6.43
C GLN A 134 -12.23 -12.74 6.73
N SER A 135 -11.10 -13.41 6.86
CA SER A 135 -9.80 -12.78 7.10
C SER A 135 -9.40 -11.86 5.94
N TYR A 136 -9.64 -12.28 4.69
CA TYR A 136 -9.41 -11.43 3.52
C TYR A 136 -10.32 -10.20 3.54
N HIS A 137 -11.61 -10.38 3.85
CA HIS A 137 -12.56 -9.29 3.98
C HIS A 137 -12.11 -8.28 5.03
N ASP A 138 -11.74 -8.74 6.21
CA ASP A 138 -11.35 -7.87 7.33
C ASP A 138 -10.06 -7.08 7.05
N LEU A 139 -9.11 -7.68 6.30
CA LEU A 139 -7.83 -7.03 5.98
C LEU A 139 -7.90 -6.08 4.77
N TYR A 140 -8.70 -6.41 3.75
CA TYR A 140 -8.59 -5.75 2.45
C TYR A 140 -9.87 -5.12 1.94
N VAL A 141 -11.03 -5.55 2.45
CA VAL A 141 -12.33 -5.04 2.01
C VAL A 141 -12.95 -4.11 3.06
N LYS A 142 -12.99 -4.56 4.31
CA LYS A 142 -13.60 -3.79 5.41
C LYS A 142 -12.97 -2.39 5.51
N GLY A 143 -13.77 -1.40 5.89
CA GLY A 143 -13.29 -0.02 6.06
C GLY A 143 -12.92 0.73 4.78
N TYR A 144 -13.34 0.24 3.59
CA TYR A 144 -13.03 0.93 2.33
C TYR A 144 -13.82 2.25 2.13
N ALA A 145 -14.95 2.41 2.81
CA ALA A 145 -15.83 3.59 2.73
C ALA A 145 -16.02 4.09 1.27
N THR A 146 -15.81 5.40 1.04
CA THR A 146 -15.88 5.98 -0.31
C THR A 146 -14.55 5.93 -1.06
N PHE A 147 -13.43 5.81 -0.37
CA PHE A 147 -12.08 5.98 -0.92
C PHE A 147 -11.41 4.69 -1.38
N GLY A 148 -11.71 3.53 -0.74
CA GLY A 148 -11.06 2.27 -1.08
C GLY A 148 -11.52 1.72 -2.41
N ASN A 149 -10.58 1.20 -3.20
CA ASN A 149 -10.81 0.60 -4.51
C ASN A 149 -9.85 -0.57 -4.74
N GLU A 150 -10.23 -1.45 -5.67
CA GLU A 150 -9.34 -2.45 -6.22
C GLU A 150 -9.18 -2.27 -7.73
N ILE A 151 -7.96 -2.52 -8.22
CA ILE A 151 -7.64 -2.58 -9.64
C ILE A 151 -7.40 -4.02 -9.98
N LEU A 152 -8.23 -4.59 -10.83
CA LEU A 152 -8.16 -5.97 -11.27
C LEU A 152 -7.52 -6.04 -12.65
N TYR A 153 -6.54 -6.92 -12.79
CA TYR A 153 -5.80 -7.14 -14.03
C TYR A 153 -6.19 -8.51 -14.59
N TYR A 154 -6.67 -8.52 -15.83
CA TYR A 154 -7.12 -9.73 -16.51
C TYR A 154 -6.33 -9.98 -17.79
N ARG A 155 -6.00 -11.25 -18.05
CA ARG A 155 -5.47 -11.73 -19.31
C ARG A 155 -6.18 -13.02 -19.70
N ASP A 156 -6.66 -13.11 -20.94
CA ASP A 156 -7.43 -14.27 -21.42
C ASP A 156 -8.57 -14.66 -20.45
N GLN A 157 -9.32 -13.68 -19.98
CA GLN A 157 -10.40 -13.76 -18.99
C GLN A 157 -9.97 -14.23 -17.58
N LYS A 158 -8.70 -14.57 -17.37
CA LYS A 158 -8.15 -14.97 -16.08
C LYS A 158 -7.74 -13.74 -15.28
N LEU A 159 -8.09 -13.70 -13.98
CA LEU A 159 -7.58 -12.72 -13.03
C LEU A 159 -6.11 -13.02 -12.75
N ILE A 160 -5.21 -12.10 -13.10
CA ILE A 160 -3.75 -12.26 -12.96
C ILE A 160 -3.11 -11.30 -11.97
N GLY A 161 -3.85 -10.32 -11.47
CA GLY A 161 -3.36 -9.39 -10.47
C GLY A 161 -4.49 -8.61 -9.81
N VAL A 162 -4.30 -8.29 -8.54
CA VAL A 162 -5.18 -7.46 -7.73
C VAL A 162 -4.33 -6.42 -7.03
N ASP A 163 -4.71 -5.16 -7.17
CA ASP A 163 -4.06 -4.01 -6.58
C ASP A 163 -5.06 -3.25 -5.72
N LEU A 164 -4.78 -3.13 -4.45
CA LEU A 164 -5.63 -2.48 -3.47
C LEU A 164 -5.11 -1.07 -3.23
N ILE A 165 -5.97 -0.09 -3.46
CA ILE A 165 -5.63 1.32 -3.37
C ILE A 165 -6.69 2.12 -2.61
N ASP A 166 -6.27 3.23 -2.02
CA ASP A 166 -7.17 4.27 -1.55
C ASP A 166 -6.96 5.55 -2.37
N TYR A 167 -8.05 6.10 -2.91
CA TYR A 167 -8.03 7.48 -3.40
C TYR A 167 -8.04 8.45 -2.22
N MET A 168 -7.23 9.48 -2.33
CA MET A 168 -7.10 10.54 -1.35
C MET A 168 -7.36 11.89 -2.01
N ASP A 169 -7.47 12.93 -1.21
CA ASP A 169 -7.66 14.31 -1.68
C ASP A 169 -6.56 14.80 -2.64
N ASP A 170 -5.33 14.30 -2.48
CA ASP A 170 -4.17 14.73 -3.27
C ASP A 170 -3.40 13.57 -3.92
N GLY A 171 -3.87 12.32 -3.80
CA GLY A 171 -3.08 11.20 -4.29
C GLY A 171 -3.77 9.84 -4.24
N ILE A 172 -2.98 8.80 -4.47
CA ILE A 172 -3.35 7.40 -4.30
C ILE A 172 -2.44 6.80 -3.23
N SER A 173 -3.02 6.11 -2.25
CA SER A 173 -2.28 5.24 -1.34
C SER A 173 -2.27 3.83 -1.90
N SER A 174 -1.10 3.33 -2.28
CA SER A 174 -0.88 1.95 -2.69
C SER A 174 -0.84 1.07 -1.44
N ILE A 175 -1.83 0.19 -1.28
CA ILE A 175 -1.99 -0.63 -0.08
C ILE A 175 -1.26 -1.95 -0.26
N TYR A 176 -1.72 -2.75 -1.21
CA TYR A 176 -1.19 -4.08 -1.42
C TYR A 176 -1.43 -4.58 -2.84
N PHE A 177 -0.40 -5.17 -3.44
CA PHE A 177 -0.47 -5.79 -4.76
C PHE A 177 -0.04 -7.25 -4.69
N TYR A 178 -0.84 -8.14 -5.26
CA TYR A 178 -0.49 -9.55 -5.47
C TYR A 178 -0.91 -10.01 -6.86
N TYR A 179 -0.19 -10.99 -7.41
CA TYR A 179 -0.35 -11.39 -8.80
C TYR A 179 -0.07 -12.88 -9.04
N ASP A 180 -0.50 -13.41 -10.17
CA ASP A 180 -0.22 -14.77 -10.58
C ASP A 180 1.26 -14.93 -10.97
N PRO A 181 2.06 -15.73 -10.23
CA PRO A 181 3.48 -15.94 -10.51
C PRO A 181 3.78 -16.50 -11.90
N ASP A 182 2.84 -17.21 -12.54
CA ASP A 182 3.02 -17.73 -13.89
C ASP A 182 3.14 -16.60 -14.92
N TYR A 183 2.68 -15.40 -14.56
CA TYR A 183 2.78 -14.18 -15.38
C TYR A 183 3.93 -13.26 -14.93
N SER A 184 4.90 -13.76 -14.15
CA SER A 184 6.02 -12.96 -13.63
C SER A 184 6.87 -12.28 -14.71
N ASN A 185 6.95 -12.91 -15.92
CA ASN A 185 7.62 -12.35 -17.09
C ASN A 185 7.02 -11.04 -17.59
N TYR A 186 5.79 -10.70 -17.23
CA TYR A 186 5.13 -9.43 -17.54
C TYR A 186 5.48 -8.29 -16.59
N SER A 187 6.27 -8.55 -15.54
CA SER A 187 6.67 -7.55 -14.53
C SER A 187 5.47 -6.85 -13.88
N LEU A 188 4.45 -7.64 -13.50
CA LEU A 188 3.16 -7.12 -13.05
C LEU A 188 3.25 -6.17 -11.85
N GLY A 189 4.19 -6.39 -10.92
CA GLY A 189 4.39 -5.46 -9.79
C GLY A 189 4.88 -4.07 -10.21
N VAL A 190 5.70 -4.00 -11.26
CA VAL A 190 6.08 -2.70 -11.85
C VAL A 190 4.90 -2.14 -12.64
N PHE A 191 4.23 -2.98 -13.42
CA PHE A 191 3.11 -2.57 -14.26
C PHE A 191 1.97 -1.96 -13.44
N SER A 192 1.59 -2.57 -12.29
CA SER A 192 0.54 -2.03 -11.42
C SER A 192 0.88 -0.62 -10.93
N LEU A 193 2.10 -0.41 -10.44
CA LEU A 193 2.51 0.91 -9.98
C LEU A 193 2.55 1.96 -11.11
N LEU A 194 2.96 1.56 -12.33
CA LEU A 194 2.90 2.48 -13.48
C LEU A 194 1.46 2.82 -13.83
N LYS A 195 0.52 1.90 -13.65
CA LYS A 195 -0.92 2.15 -13.85
C LYS A 195 -1.51 3.05 -12.77
N GLU A 196 -1.11 2.88 -11.50
CA GLU A 196 -1.48 3.83 -10.44
C GLU A 196 -1.04 5.26 -10.79
N ILE A 197 0.21 5.43 -11.29
CA ILE A 197 0.73 6.73 -11.73
C ILE A 197 -0.09 7.28 -12.92
N GLU A 198 -0.45 6.45 -13.91
CA GLU A 198 -1.31 6.87 -15.03
C GLU A 198 -2.71 7.28 -14.54
N PHE A 199 -3.31 6.54 -13.59
CA PHE A 199 -4.59 6.88 -13.01
C PHE A 199 -4.53 8.16 -12.19
N ALA A 200 -3.47 8.36 -11.42
CA ALA A 200 -3.25 9.59 -10.68
C ALA A 200 -3.11 10.79 -11.62
N LYS A 201 -2.30 10.66 -12.69
CA LYS A 201 -2.19 11.72 -13.73
C LYS A 201 -3.52 12.06 -14.38
N LYS A 202 -4.33 11.06 -14.75
CA LYS A 202 -5.64 11.25 -15.36
C LYS A 202 -6.63 11.97 -14.43
N ARG A 203 -6.45 11.83 -13.12
CA ARG A 203 -7.28 12.46 -12.08
C ARG A 203 -6.67 13.74 -11.51
N GLU A 204 -5.56 14.20 -12.08
CA GLU A 204 -4.82 15.39 -11.63
C GLU A 204 -4.39 15.32 -10.16
N LEU A 205 -4.08 14.11 -9.69
CA LEU A 205 -3.57 13.87 -8.35
C LEU A 205 -2.03 14.01 -8.33
N ASP A 206 -1.51 14.56 -7.25
CA ASP A 206 -0.09 14.92 -7.15
C ASP A 206 0.79 13.76 -6.72
N TRP A 207 0.26 12.79 -5.94
CA TRP A 207 1.09 11.83 -5.23
C TRP A 207 0.66 10.37 -5.37
N ILE A 208 1.66 9.44 -5.35
CA ILE A 208 1.45 8.04 -5.00
C ILE A 208 2.17 7.76 -3.68
N TYR A 209 1.42 7.42 -2.65
CA TYR A 209 1.94 7.05 -1.34
C TYR A 209 2.26 5.55 -1.30
N LEU A 210 3.55 5.18 -1.42
CA LEU A 210 3.99 3.78 -1.50
C LEU A 210 4.20 3.11 -0.14
N GLY A 211 3.98 3.83 0.97
CA GLY A 211 4.29 3.34 2.30
C GLY A 211 5.80 3.25 2.54
N TYR A 212 6.25 2.28 3.34
CA TYR A 212 7.62 2.29 3.84
C TYR A 212 8.67 1.98 2.76
N TYR A 213 9.71 2.79 2.76
CA TYR A 213 11.02 2.53 2.22
C TYR A 213 11.95 2.13 3.37
N VAL A 214 12.74 1.08 3.20
CA VAL A 214 13.79 0.66 4.13
C VAL A 214 15.03 0.37 3.31
N LYS A 215 16.10 1.15 3.52
CA LYS A 215 17.31 1.13 2.70
C LYS A 215 17.94 -0.26 2.62
N ASP A 216 18.05 -0.93 3.76
CA ASP A 216 18.74 -2.22 3.90
C ASP A 216 17.77 -3.42 3.80
N CYS A 217 16.60 -3.23 3.15
CA CYS A 217 15.62 -4.28 2.91
C CYS A 217 15.33 -4.43 1.41
N ASP A 218 15.75 -5.53 0.79
CA ASP A 218 15.62 -5.80 -0.65
C ASP A 218 14.17 -5.77 -1.15
N SER A 219 13.21 -6.04 -0.27
CA SER A 219 11.79 -6.01 -0.61
C SER A 219 11.21 -4.60 -0.66
N LEU A 220 11.90 -3.59 -0.11
CA LEU A 220 11.40 -2.23 0.04
C LEU A 220 12.32 -1.16 -0.55
N ASN A 221 13.62 -1.44 -0.75
CA ASN A 221 14.60 -0.46 -1.22
C ASN A 221 14.37 -0.01 -2.68
N TYR A 222 13.70 -0.82 -3.50
CA TYR A 222 13.41 -0.51 -4.90
C TYR A 222 12.57 0.77 -5.10
N LYS A 223 11.84 1.21 -4.07
CA LYS A 223 10.90 2.34 -4.15
C LYS A 223 11.59 3.66 -4.50
N VAL A 224 12.84 3.87 -4.08
CA VAL A 224 13.62 5.07 -4.42
C VAL A 224 14.01 5.18 -5.90
N ASN A 225 13.78 4.12 -6.70
CA ASN A 225 14.01 4.14 -8.13
C ASN A 225 12.89 4.87 -8.91
N TYR A 226 11.77 5.16 -8.26
CA TYR A 226 10.68 5.96 -8.83
C TYR A 226 10.90 7.43 -8.48
N LYS A 227 11.44 8.19 -9.43
CA LYS A 227 11.82 9.61 -9.25
C LYS A 227 10.99 10.51 -10.13
N PRO A 228 10.71 11.76 -9.67
CA PRO A 228 11.03 12.30 -8.35
C PRO A 228 10.14 11.71 -7.25
N HIS A 229 10.65 11.68 -6.02
CA HIS A 229 9.94 11.21 -4.84
C HIS A 229 10.33 12.04 -3.62
N GLN A 230 9.51 11.97 -2.57
CA GLN A 230 9.77 12.56 -1.28
C GLN A 230 9.70 11.50 -0.18
N ILE A 231 10.43 11.75 0.91
CA ILE A 231 10.47 10.89 2.10
C ILE A 231 9.93 11.70 3.28
N LEU A 232 9.04 11.10 4.06
CA LEU A 232 8.55 11.68 5.31
C LEU A 232 9.68 11.67 6.35
N ARG A 233 10.10 12.85 6.80
CA ARG A 233 11.24 13.03 7.70
C ARG A 233 10.90 12.86 9.17
N ASN A 234 9.63 13.03 9.53
CA ASN A 234 9.13 12.91 10.88
C ASN A 234 8.00 11.87 10.97
N LEU A 235 7.61 11.53 12.19
CA LEU A 235 6.42 10.73 12.48
C LEU A 235 5.41 11.59 13.26
N PRO A 236 4.79 12.57 12.61
CA PRO A 236 4.01 13.57 13.30
C PRO A 236 2.73 12.99 13.91
N SER A 237 2.30 13.57 15.01
CA SER A 237 0.94 13.41 15.53
C SER A 237 -0.06 14.14 14.63
N LEU A 238 -1.36 13.93 14.86
CA LEU A 238 -2.41 14.64 14.10
C LEU A 238 -2.43 16.17 14.34
N LYS A 239 -1.73 16.65 15.35
CA LYS A 239 -1.64 18.08 15.71
C LYS A 239 -0.40 18.75 15.15
N GLU A 240 0.52 17.97 14.60
CA GLU A 240 1.80 18.42 14.06
C GLU A 240 1.79 18.38 12.53
N ASP A 241 2.58 19.25 11.92
CA ASP A 241 2.79 19.25 10.50
C ASP A 241 3.70 18.11 10.06
N TYR A 242 3.45 17.59 8.87
CA TYR A 242 4.28 16.56 8.25
C TYR A 242 5.34 17.20 7.35
N ASP A 243 6.55 16.67 7.41
CA ASP A 243 7.70 17.12 6.62
C ASP A 243 8.03 16.08 5.54
N TRP A 244 7.61 16.38 4.31
CA TRP A 244 7.93 15.60 3.12
C TRP A 244 9.01 16.32 2.31
N SER A 245 10.18 15.72 2.18
CA SER A 245 11.32 16.29 1.44
C SER A 245 12.14 15.23 0.70
#